data_e4b1d61f7e7498a0923ebf232beef9bc
#
_entry.id   e4b1d61f7e7498a0923ebf232beef9bc
#
_cell.length_a   1.000
_cell.length_b   1.000
_cell.length_c   1.000
_cell.angle_alpha   90.00
_cell.angle_beta   90.00
_cell.angle_gamma   90.00
#
_symmetry.space_group_name_H-M   'P 1'
#
loop_
_entity.id
_entity.type
_entity.pdbx_description
1 polymer ?
#
loop_
_entity_poly.entity_id
_entity_poly.type
_entity_poly.pdbx_seq_one_letter_code
_entity_poly.pdbx_strand_id
1 'polypeptide(L)'
;MRLKLLALAVAALVPYANPASAQSNWPTRPVTLVVGFAAGGGTDVLARIVARKVSEVLGQQIIVENVGGAGGMVGSARVAKSPPDGYTIVMGTRADAINQTLYKKPAYNFLEDLVPIVLIADQPTILITPNEFPANTMPEFIDYVKKNQATMQVASAGAGSTGHIDCQLLNAAIGVNVTHVPYRGGGPAMQDIIGGRVDYICTLTGSAVPLVEGKTVKAIAVLTKDRAPMLPEVKSSWEQGFTDLEASTWFGFMVPKGTPKEIVDKLHDATAAAMEDKEVQKQMLAAGAIIVAPERRSTEYFKAYIPKEIEKNAAPIRAAGLSME
;
A
#
# COMPACT_ATOMS: atom_id res chain seq x y z
N MET A 1 -14.21 -91.42 5.48
CA MET A 1 -15.04 -90.32 5.94
C MET A 1 -14.21 -89.04 5.79
N ARG A 2 -14.46 -88.22 4.76
CA ARG A 2 -13.68 -87.03 4.45
C ARG A 2 -14.53 -85.79 4.72
N LEU A 3 -14.16 -85.03 5.74
CA LEU A 3 -14.79 -83.79 6.07
C LEU A 3 -14.20 -82.64 5.21
N LYS A 4 -15.01 -82.04 4.36
CA LYS A 4 -14.61 -80.86 3.57
C LYS A 4 -14.88 -79.62 4.40
N LEU A 5 -13.81 -78.89 4.75
CA LEU A 5 -13.94 -77.50 5.32
C LEU A 5 -14.20 -76.51 4.18
N LEU A 6 -15.33 -75.81 4.26
CA LEU A 6 -15.68 -74.72 3.39
C LEU A 6 -15.18 -73.40 4.12
N ALA A 7 -14.14 -72.79 3.59
CA ALA A 7 -13.68 -71.46 4.04
C ALA A 7 -14.50 -70.38 3.34
N LEU A 8 -15.32 -69.68 4.10
CA LEU A 8 -16.10 -68.50 3.64
C LEU A 8 -15.21 -67.28 3.66
N ALA A 9 -14.78 -66.80 2.50
CA ALA A 9 -14.07 -65.51 2.38
C ALA A 9 -15.09 -64.34 2.43
N VAL A 10 -15.18 -63.64 3.56
CA VAL A 10 -15.91 -62.38 3.69
C VAL A 10 -15.00 -61.27 3.19
N ALA A 11 -15.19 -60.84 1.94
CA ALA A 11 -14.54 -59.63 1.44
C ALA A 11 -15.15 -58.37 2.13
N ALA A 12 -14.39 -57.79 3.04
CA ALA A 12 -14.77 -56.52 3.67
C ALA A 12 -14.68 -55.38 2.62
N LEU A 13 -15.83 -54.94 2.12
CA LEU A 13 -15.96 -53.68 1.40
C LEU A 13 -15.71 -52.53 2.40
N VAL A 14 -14.49 -52.01 2.44
CA VAL A 14 -14.17 -50.75 3.09
C VAL A 14 -14.64 -49.64 2.14
N PRO A 15 -15.66 -48.83 2.51
CA PRO A 15 -15.99 -47.68 1.69
C PRO A 15 -14.80 -46.71 1.72
N TYR A 16 -14.20 -46.48 0.56
CA TYR A 16 -13.30 -45.36 0.35
C TYR A 16 -14.14 -44.06 0.59
N ALA A 17 -14.10 -43.55 1.80
CA ALA A 17 -14.57 -42.21 2.07
C ALA A 17 -13.63 -41.28 1.30
N ASN A 18 -14.06 -40.81 0.13
CA ASN A 18 -13.45 -39.62 -0.47
C ASN A 18 -13.51 -38.53 0.60
N PRO A 19 -12.40 -37.86 0.94
CA PRO A 19 -12.49 -36.66 1.73
C PRO A 19 -13.33 -35.68 0.91
N ALA A 20 -14.61 -35.53 1.26
CA ALA A 20 -15.40 -34.42 0.80
C ALA A 20 -14.56 -33.19 1.17
N SER A 21 -14.08 -32.45 0.18
CA SER A 21 -13.53 -31.11 0.38
C SER A 21 -14.63 -30.37 1.12
N ALA A 22 -14.50 -30.29 2.46
CA ALA A 22 -15.37 -29.47 3.26
C ALA A 22 -15.13 -28.05 2.74
N GLN A 23 -16.08 -27.56 1.94
CA GLN A 23 -16.08 -26.20 1.46
C GLN A 23 -16.01 -25.36 2.72
N SER A 24 -14.81 -24.76 2.98
CA SER A 24 -14.58 -24.06 4.23
C SER A 24 -15.63 -22.95 4.34
N ASN A 25 -16.40 -22.95 5.43
CA ASN A 25 -17.40 -21.89 5.69
C ASN A 25 -16.71 -20.54 6.03
N TRP A 26 -15.42 -20.41 5.67
CA TRP A 26 -14.70 -19.17 5.85
C TRP A 26 -15.31 -18.05 4.98
N PRO A 27 -15.46 -16.81 5.50
CA PRO A 27 -15.24 -16.39 6.87
C PRO A 27 -16.50 -16.60 7.74
N THR A 28 -16.32 -17.08 8.98
CA THR A 28 -17.40 -17.23 9.97
C THR A 28 -17.38 -16.17 11.07
N ARG A 29 -16.35 -15.32 11.06
CA ARG A 29 -16.14 -14.20 11.98
C ARG A 29 -15.46 -13.04 11.24
N PRO A 30 -15.45 -11.82 11.81
CA PRO A 30 -14.80 -10.67 11.18
C PRO A 30 -13.34 -10.93 10.82
N VAL A 31 -12.92 -10.38 9.66
CA VAL A 31 -11.53 -10.38 9.17
C VAL A 31 -10.88 -9.06 9.53
N THR A 32 -9.66 -9.08 10.07
CA THR A 32 -8.89 -7.88 10.38
C THR A 32 -8.03 -7.49 9.18
N LEU A 33 -8.24 -6.29 8.66
CA LEU A 33 -7.37 -5.67 7.66
C LEU A 33 -6.41 -4.71 8.35
N VAL A 34 -5.15 -5.12 8.43
CA VAL A 34 -4.09 -4.29 8.99
C VAL A 34 -3.64 -3.24 7.97
N VAL A 35 -3.60 -1.98 8.40
CA VAL A 35 -3.05 -0.85 7.67
C VAL A 35 -1.80 -0.39 8.41
N GLY A 36 -0.64 -0.43 7.74
CA GLY A 36 0.69 -0.12 8.33
C GLY A 36 0.92 1.36 8.67
N PHE A 37 -0.13 2.19 8.65
CA PHE A 37 -0.07 3.64 8.85
C PHE A 37 -1.20 4.12 9.76
N ALA A 38 -1.01 5.29 10.41
CA ALA A 38 -2.05 5.90 11.23
C ALA A 38 -3.30 6.26 10.41
N ALA A 39 -4.43 6.30 11.08
CA ALA A 39 -5.71 6.68 10.50
C ALA A 39 -5.68 8.07 9.85
N GLY A 40 -6.53 8.28 8.83
CA GLY A 40 -6.67 9.55 8.10
C GLY A 40 -5.62 9.78 7.00
N GLY A 41 -4.65 8.88 6.82
CA GLY A 41 -3.76 8.90 5.65
C GLY A 41 -4.39 8.24 4.41
N GLY A 42 -3.81 8.47 3.23
CA GLY A 42 -4.34 7.93 1.96
C GLY A 42 -4.54 6.41 1.97
N THR A 43 -3.63 5.66 2.56
CA THR A 43 -3.76 4.20 2.71
C THR A 43 -4.97 3.79 3.56
N ASP A 44 -5.23 4.49 4.67
CA ASP A 44 -6.36 4.21 5.55
C ASP A 44 -7.70 4.51 4.87
N VAL A 45 -7.78 5.66 4.19
CA VAL A 45 -8.99 6.05 3.43
C VAL A 45 -9.33 4.99 2.38
N LEU A 46 -8.34 4.59 1.58
CA LEU A 46 -8.51 3.56 0.56
C LEU A 46 -8.91 2.21 1.16
N ALA A 47 -8.23 1.78 2.22
CA ALA A 47 -8.53 0.53 2.91
C ALA A 47 -9.99 0.47 3.38
N ARG A 48 -10.54 1.56 3.95
CA ARG A 48 -11.93 1.62 4.42
C ARG A 48 -12.94 1.58 3.30
N ILE A 49 -12.67 2.23 2.16
CA ILE A 49 -13.54 2.17 0.97
C ILE A 49 -13.66 0.73 0.49
N VAL A 50 -12.53 0.05 0.28
CA VAL A 50 -12.51 -1.32 -0.23
C VAL A 50 -13.06 -2.30 0.81
N ALA A 51 -12.65 -2.21 2.08
CA ALA A 51 -13.10 -3.09 3.17
C ALA A 51 -14.61 -3.11 3.32
N ARG A 52 -15.26 -1.94 3.21
CA ARG A 52 -16.72 -1.86 3.29
C ARG A 52 -17.39 -2.72 2.22
N LYS A 53 -17.00 -2.59 0.96
CA LYS A 53 -17.61 -3.32 -0.13
C LYS A 53 -17.26 -4.81 -0.11
N VAL A 54 -16.02 -5.14 0.20
CA VAL A 54 -15.58 -6.54 0.37
C VAL A 54 -16.36 -7.21 1.52
N SER A 55 -16.67 -6.47 2.61
CA SER A 55 -17.51 -6.98 3.70
C SER A 55 -18.92 -7.37 3.21
N GLU A 56 -19.52 -6.56 2.35
CA GLU A 56 -20.85 -6.86 1.75
C GLU A 56 -20.79 -8.14 0.90
N VAL A 57 -19.74 -8.28 0.08
CA VAL A 57 -19.58 -9.45 -0.81
C VAL A 57 -19.29 -10.73 -0.03
N LEU A 58 -18.46 -10.66 1.01
CA LEU A 58 -18.10 -11.81 1.85
C LEU A 58 -19.19 -12.21 2.85
N GLY A 59 -20.14 -11.32 3.15
CA GLY A 59 -21.13 -11.53 4.20
C GLY A 59 -20.56 -11.48 5.63
N GLN A 60 -19.30 -11.01 5.79
CA GLN A 60 -18.62 -10.83 7.07
C GLN A 60 -17.84 -9.52 7.07
N GLN A 61 -17.76 -8.87 8.22
CA GLN A 61 -17.07 -7.59 8.35
C GLN A 61 -15.57 -7.71 8.13
N ILE A 62 -15.02 -6.76 7.37
CA ILE A 62 -13.59 -6.47 7.35
C ILE A 62 -13.35 -5.25 8.24
N ILE A 63 -12.64 -5.45 9.36
CA ILE A 63 -12.34 -4.42 10.35
C ILE A 63 -10.95 -3.85 10.07
N VAL A 64 -10.87 -2.56 9.77
CA VAL A 64 -9.58 -1.88 9.55
C VAL A 64 -8.91 -1.57 10.88
N GLU A 65 -7.69 -2.08 11.06
CA GLU A 65 -6.83 -1.81 12.21
C GLU A 65 -5.55 -1.08 11.78
N ASN A 66 -5.29 0.09 12.35
CA ASN A 66 -4.11 0.89 12.04
C ASN A 66 -2.94 0.53 12.96
N VAL A 67 -1.85 -0.01 12.38
CA VAL A 67 -0.62 -0.43 13.07
C VAL A 67 0.58 0.27 12.45
N GLY A 68 0.73 1.54 12.75
CA GLY A 68 1.78 2.39 12.17
C GLY A 68 3.16 2.18 12.79
N GLY A 69 4.20 2.41 12.00
CA GLY A 69 5.60 2.40 12.42
C GLY A 69 6.54 1.91 11.33
N ALA A 70 7.78 2.43 11.30
CA ALA A 70 8.82 2.08 10.34
C ALA A 70 8.32 2.02 8.88
N GLY A 71 7.63 3.08 8.42
CA GLY A 71 7.11 3.16 7.06
C GLY A 71 6.11 2.06 6.68
N GLY A 72 5.35 1.52 7.65
CA GLY A 72 4.40 0.43 7.45
C GLY A 72 4.93 -0.96 7.83
N MET A 73 6.25 -1.12 7.96
CA MET A 73 6.89 -2.41 8.21
C MET A 73 6.38 -3.10 9.48
N VAL A 74 6.03 -2.36 10.54
CA VAL A 74 5.51 -2.93 11.80
C VAL A 74 4.18 -3.64 11.56
N GLY A 75 3.26 -3.03 10.82
CA GLY A 75 1.96 -3.62 10.46
C GLY A 75 2.12 -4.87 9.60
N SER A 76 2.91 -4.78 8.53
CA SER A 76 3.16 -5.90 7.61
C SER A 76 3.86 -7.07 8.31
N ALA A 77 4.86 -6.80 9.17
CA ALA A 77 5.55 -7.83 9.96
C ALA A 77 4.63 -8.54 10.96
N ARG A 78 3.66 -7.81 11.53
CA ARG A 78 2.64 -8.41 12.39
C ARG A 78 1.78 -9.42 11.62
N VAL A 79 1.34 -9.06 10.42
CA VAL A 79 0.54 -9.96 9.58
C VAL A 79 1.38 -11.14 9.11
N ALA A 80 2.61 -10.93 8.65
CA ALA A 80 3.53 -12.00 8.25
C ALA A 80 3.71 -13.09 9.34
N LYS A 81 3.58 -12.71 10.62
CA LYS A 81 3.69 -13.60 11.78
C LYS A 81 2.34 -14.09 12.33
N SER A 82 1.23 -13.70 11.73
CA SER A 82 -0.11 -14.14 12.15
C SER A 82 -0.42 -15.57 11.68
N PRO A 83 -1.39 -16.26 12.31
CA PRO A 83 -1.88 -17.54 11.81
C PRO A 83 -2.34 -17.43 10.34
N PRO A 84 -2.01 -18.41 9.48
CA PRO A 84 -2.38 -18.41 8.06
C PRO A 84 -3.82 -18.91 7.85
N ASP A 85 -4.77 -18.37 8.60
CA ASP A 85 -6.18 -18.76 8.61
C ASP A 85 -7.10 -17.78 7.85
N GLY A 86 -6.52 -16.75 7.24
CA GLY A 86 -7.21 -15.73 6.46
C GLY A 86 -7.95 -14.66 7.26
N TYR A 87 -7.92 -14.70 8.61
CA TYR A 87 -8.60 -13.70 9.43
C TYR A 87 -7.76 -12.48 9.76
N THR A 88 -6.48 -12.49 9.35
CA THR A 88 -5.61 -11.30 9.42
C THR A 88 -4.96 -11.09 8.08
N ILE A 89 -5.29 -9.99 7.42
CA ILE A 89 -4.76 -9.60 6.12
C ILE A 89 -4.10 -8.22 6.23
N VAL A 90 -3.25 -7.86 5.28
CA VAL A 90 -2.62 -6.54 5.23
C VAL A 90 -2.93 -5.82 3.93
N MET A 91 -3.10 -4.49 4.01
CA MET A 91 -2.98 -3.59 2.88
C MET A 91 -1.51 -3.35 2.59
N GLY A 92 -0.93 -4.16 1.72
CA GLY A 92 0.44 -3.99 1.23
C GLY A 92 0.57 -2.77 0.32
N THR A 93 1.74 -2.15 0.33
CA THR A 93 2.06 -0.94 -0.43
C THR A 93 3.47 -0.99 -0.99
N ARG A 94 3.83 -0.06 -1.87
CA ARG A 94 5.20 0.10 -2.36
C ARG A 94 6.23 0.23 -1.22
N ALA A 95 5.84 0.73 -0.05
CA ALA A 95 6.73 0.81 1.11
C ALA A 95 7.24 -0.57 1.56
N ASP A 96 6.45 -1.63 1.40
CA ASP A 96 6.88 -3.00 1.70
C ASP A 96 8.04 -3.45 0.80
N ALA A 97 8.02 -3.08 -0.49
CA ALA A 97 9.11 -3.32 -1.43
C ALA A 97 10.34 -2.44 -1.12
N ILE A 98 10.13 -1.15 -0.82
CA ILE A 98 11.18 -0.20 -0.42
C ILE A 98 11.94 -0.73 0.80
N ASN A 99 11.23 -1.20 1.81
CA ASN A 99 11.80 -1.62 3.09
C ASN A 99 12.74 -2.83 2.98
N GLN A 100 12.59 -3.68 1.94
CA GLN A 100 13.51 -4.80 1.69
C GLN A 100 14.92 -4.34 1.29
N THR A 101 15.06 -3.14 0.75
CA THR A 101 16.36 -2.56 0.37
C THR A 101 16.84 -1.52 1.37
N LEU A 102 15.92 -0.73 1.91
CA LEU A 102 16.23 0.39 2.79
C LEU A 102 16.78 -0.07 4.15
N TYR A 103 16.19 -1.12 4.74
CA TYR A 103 16.62 -1.66 6.03
C TYR A 103 17.65 -2.77 5.84
N LYS A 104 18.75 -2.72 6.61
CA LYS A 104 19.75 -3.78 6.64
C LYS A 104 19.19 -5.11 7.15
N LYS A 105 18.22 -5.03 8.07
CA LYS A 105 17.54 -6.17 8.67
C LYS A 105 16.04 -5.90 8.72
N PRO A 106 15.31 -6.10 7.60
CA PRO A 106 13.86 -5.92 7.59
C PRO A 106 13.20 -6.92 8.56
N ALA A 107 12.11 -6.49 9.23
CA ALA A 107 11.44 -7.28 10.27
C ALA A 107 10.72 -8.53 9.72
N TYR A 108 10.60 -8.66 8.41
CA TYR A 108 10.06 -9.81 7.66
C TYR A 108 10.63 -9.83 6.24
N ASN A 109 10.58 -10.99 5.59
CA ASN A 109 10.93 -11.14 4.18
C ASN A 109 9.64 -11.00 3.34
N PHE A 110 9.55 -9.93 2.56
CA PHE A 110 8.33 -9.62 1.79
C PHE A 110 7.96 -10.71 0.79
N LEU A 111 8.94 -11.36 0.16
CA LEU A 111 8.73 -12.42 -0.84
C LEU A 111 8.39 -13.78 -0.22
N GLU A 112 8.86 -14.00 1.02
CA GLU A 112 8.78 -15.33 1.66
C GLU A 112 7.63 -15.43 2.67
N ASP A 113 7.30 -14.33 3.38
CA ASP A 113 6.44 -14.37 4.53
C ASP A 113 4.99 -13.94 4.23
N LEU A 114 4.78 -13.26 3.08
CA LEU A 114 3.47 -12.79 2.64
C LEU A 114 3.10 -13.38 1.28
N VAL A 115 1.82 -13.70 1.12
CA VAL A 115 1.23 -14.16 -0.16
C VAL A 115 0.33 -13.04 -0.69
N PRO A 116 0.60 -12.50 -1.89
CA PRO A 116 -0.26 -11.52 -2.54
C PRO A 116 -1.59 -12.15 -2.94
N ILE A 117 -2.67 -11.40 -2.79
CA ILE A 117 -4.03 -11.80 -3.18
C ILE A 117 -4.41 -11.09 -4.48
N VAL A 118 -4.45 -9.75 -4.43
CA VAL A 118 -4.95 -8.92 -5.52
C VAL A 118 -4.32 -7.54 -5.45
N LEU A 119 -3.89 -7.03 -6.61
CA LEU A 119 -3.50 -5.63 -6.76
C LEU A 119 -4.77 -4.79 -6.97
N ILE A 120 -4.92 -3.70 -6.23
CA ILE A 120 -6.17 -2.95 -6.12
C ILE A 120 -6.09 -1.64 -6.90
N ALA A 121 -5.11 -0.79 -6.58
CA ALA A 121 -5.01 0.55 -7.14
C ALA A 121 -3.59 1.06 -7.15
N ASP A 122 -3.34 2.04 -8.01
CA ASP A 122 -2.19 2.92 -7.97
C ASP A 122 -2.62 4.30 -7.46
N GLN A 123 -1.71 5.00 -6.76
CA GLN A 123 -1.95 6.35 -6.26
C GLN A 123 -0.71 7.21 -6.47
N PRO A 124 -0.84 8.33 -7.20
CA PRO A 124 0.26 9.27 -7.40
C PRO A 124 0.74 9.90 -6.09
N THR A 125 2.02 10.23 -6.03
CA THR A 125 2.59 11.10 -5.01
C THR A 125 2.47 12.56 -5.43
N ILE A 126 2.14 13.43 -4.50
CA ILE A 126 2.02 14.87 -4.69
C ILE A 126 2.93 15.60 -3.69
N LEU A 127 3.60 16.63 -4.17
CA LEU A 127 4.38 17.58 -3.36
C LEU A 127 3.48 18.71 -2.91
N ILE A 128 3.32 18.86 -1.61
CA ILE A 128 2.51 19.93 -1.01
C ILE A 128 3.30 20.67 0.07
N THR A 129 2.87 21.92 0.31
CA THR A 129 3.43 22.85 1.28
C THR A 129 2.32 23.55 2.07
N PRO A 130 2.62 24.20 3.18
CA PRO A 130 1.69 25.18 3.78
C PRO A 130 1.28 26.25 2.76
N ASN A 131 0.10 26.85 2.93
CA ASN A 131 -0.38 27.90 2.03
C ASN A 131 0.56 29.09 1.91
N GLU A 132 1.19 29.45 3.03
CA GLU A 132 2.10 30.61 3.12
C GLU A 132 3.49 30.35 2.52
N PHE A 133 3.74 29.13 2.05
CA PHE A 133 5.03 28.79 1.43
C PHE A 133 5.26 29.65 0.17
N PRO A 134 6.46 30.26 -0.01
CA PRO A 134 6.67 31.31 -1.02
C PRO A 134 6.79 30.81 -2.48
N ALA A 135 6.74 29.49 -2.73
CA ALA A 135 6.74 28.94 -4.09
C ALA A 135 5.36 28.43 -4.50
N ASN A 136 5.03 28.52 -5.80
CA ASN A 136 3.79 28.04 -6.40
C ASN A 136 4.02 27.04 -7.53
N THR A 137 5.26 26.93 -7.99
CA THR A 137 5.67 26.06 -9.08
C THR A 137 6.87 25.22 -8.69
N MET A 138 7.13 24.14 -9.44
CA MET A 138 8.30 23.28 -9.21
C MET A 138 9.64 24.04 -9.33
N PRO A 139 9.87 24.89 -10.35
CA PRO A 139 11.08 25.69 -10.41
C PRO A 139 11.25 26.64 -9.22
N GLU A 140 10.18 27.36 -8.82
CA GLU A 140 10.22 28.25 -7.65
C GLU A 140 10.50 27.48 -6.35
N PHE A 141 9.89 26.28 -6.20
CA PHE A 141 10.14 25.40 -5.07
C PHE A 141 11.62 24.97 -5.00
N ILE A 142 12.18 24.51 -6.12
CA ILE A 142 13.58 24.10 -6.22
C ILE A 142 14.51 25.26 -5.83
N ASP A 143 14.29 26.44 -6.38
CA ASP A 143 15.10 27.62 -6.10
C ASP A 143 15.03 28.03 -4.64
N TYR A 144 13.83 27.97 -4.05
CA TYR A 144 13.63 28.31 -2.64
C TYR A 144 14.31 27.31 -1.70
N VAL A 145 14.11 26.01 -1.94
CA VAL A 145 14.69 24.96 -1.10
C VAL A 145 16.23 24.99 -1.17
N LYS A 146 16.83 25.20 -2.34
CA LYS A 146 18.29 25.34 -2.49
C LYS A 146 18.86 26.45 -1.65
N LYS A 147 18.15 27.56 -1.51
CA LYS A 147 18.60 28.74 -0.72
C LYS A 147 18.41 28.56 0.79
N ASN A 148 17.42 27.78 1.21
CA ASN A 148 16.97 27.74 2.60
C ASN A 148 17.12 26.36 3.27
N GLN A 149 17.67 25.34 2.59
CA GLN A 149 17.70 23.94 3.03
C GLN A 149 18.19 23.73 4.48
N ALA A 150 19.10 24.56 4.97
CA ALA A 150 19.69 24.42 6.30
C ALA A 150 18.69 24.62 7.46
N THR A 151 17.59 25.33 7.21
CA THR A 151 16.55 25.63 8.21
C THR A 151 15.22 24.95 7.93
N MET A 152 15.08 24.28 6.76
CA MET A 152 13.84 23.66 6.34
C MET A 152 13.69 22.24 6.89
N GLN A 153 12.43 21.78 6.96
CA GLN A 153 12.04 20.47 7.40
C GLN A 153 11.08 19.82 6.41
N VAL A 154 11.35 18.55 6.07
CA VAL A 154 10.48 17.73 5.24
C VAL A 154 9.77 16.66 6.08
N ALA A 155 8.45 16.64 6.01
CA ALA A 155 7.65 15.62 6.69
C ALA A 155 7.51 14.34 5.89
N SER A 156 7.20 13.23 6.55
CA SER A 156 6.74 11.99 5.90
C SER A 156 5.80 11.18 6.78
N ALA A 157 5.13 10.19 6.19
CA ALA A 157 4.32 9.21 6.91
C ALA A 157 5.15 8.20 7.73
N GLY A 158 6.44 8.45 7.90
CA GLY A 158 7.41 7.65 8.64
C GLY A 158 8.61 7.24 7.79
N ALA A 159 9.71 6.99 8.47
CA ALA A 159 10.93 6.48 7.84
C ALA A 159 10.64 5.17 7.08
N GLY A 160 11.04 5.09 5.81
CA GLY A 160 10.74 3.96 4.91
C GLY A 160 9.37 4.02 4.22
N SER A 161 8.51 5.00 4.53
CA SER A 161 7.27 5.21 3.77
C SER A 161 7.56 5.64 2.32
N THR A 162 6.61 5.39 1.42
CA THR A 162 6.70 5.81 0.01
C THR A 162 7.04 7.29 -0.09
N GLY A 163 6.27 8.17 0.57
CA GLY A 163 6.50 9.62 0.54
C GLY A 163 7.85 10.05 1.15
N HIS A 164 8.38 9.31 2.14
CA HIS A 164 9.74 9.55 2.63
C HIS A 164 10.76 9.37 1.50
N ILE A 165 10.72 8.22 0.83
CA ILE A 165 11.69 7.91 -0.23
C ILE A 165 11.51 8.83 -1.43
N ASP A 166 10.28 9.13 -1.81
CA ASP A 166 9.99 10.05 -2.92
C ASP A 166 10.55 11.46 -2.64
N CYS A 167 10.40 12.00 -1.42
CA CYS A 167 11.02 13.28 -1.04
C CYS A 167 12.54 13.20 -0.95
N GLN A 168 13.11 12.09 -0.48
CA GLN A 168 14.57 11.93 -0.45
C GLN A 168 15.17 11.87 -1.86
N LEU A 169 14.49 11.18 -2.79
CA LEU A 169 14.90 11.13 -4.19
C LEU A 169 14.74 12.50 -4.88
N LEU A 170 13.66 13.23 -4.57
CA LEU A 170 13.50 14.61 -5.02
C LEU A 170 14.64 15.50 -4.52
N ASN A 171 14.95 15.43 -3.22
CA ASN A 171 16.02 16.22 -2.61
C ASN A 171 17.38 15.88 -3.22
N ALA A 172 17.67 14.59 -3.44
CA ALA A 172 18.91 14.14 -4.09
C ALA A 172 18.99 14.66 -5.53
N ALA A 173 17.91 14.58 -6.31
CA ALA A 173 17.87 15.04 -7.71
C ALA A 173 18.10 16.56 -7.84
N ILE A 174 17.61 17.36 -6.88
CA ILE A 174 17.85 18.80 -6.87
C ILE A 174 19.12 19.23 -6.11
N GLY A 175 19.85 18.29 -5.50
CA GLY A 175 21.11 18.53 -4.82
C GLY A 175 20.98 19.25 -3.48
N VAL A 176 19.97 18.93 -2.67
CA VAL A 176 19.74 19.49 -1.34
C VAL A 176 19.68 18.42 -0.25
N ASN A 177 19.96 18.83 0.99
CA ASN A 177 19.83 17.98 2.18
C ASN A 177 18.96 18.71 3.21
N VAL A 178 17.71 18.29 3.34
CA VAL A 178 16.71 18.89 4.24
C VAL A 178 16.42 17.94 5.39
N THR A 179 16.29 18.49 6.60
CA THR A 179 16.00 17.72 7.82
C THR A 179 14.68 16.96 7.70
N HIS A 180 14.71 15.65 7.86
CA HIS A 180 13.53 14.79 7.79
C HIS A 180 12.83 14.66 9.15
N VAL A 181 11.52 14.88 9.18
CA VAL A 181 10.64 14.73 10.35
C VAL A 181 9.66 13.57 10.09
N PRO A 182 9.90 12.38 10.66
CA PRO A 182 9.02 11.22 10.45
C PRO A 182 7.81 11.24 11.39
N TYR A 183 6.62 10.94 10.85
CA TYR A 183 5.37 10.72 11.57
C TYR A 183 4.95 9.24 11.52
N ARG A 184 3.94 8.84 12.30
CA ARG A 184 3.42 7.45 12.27
C ARG A 184 2.42 7.19 11.13
N GLY A 185 2.25 8.13 10.20
CA GLY A 185 1.34 8.05 9.06
C GLY A 185 1.08 9.42 8.47
N GLY A 186 0.37 9.48 7.33
CA GLY A 186 0.08 10.72 6.61
C GLY A 186 -0.82 11.68 7.41
N GLY A 187 -1.81 11.18 8.15
CA GLY A 187 -2.74 12.02 8.90
C GLY A 187 -2.06 13.00 9.86
N PRO A 188 -1.24 12.53 10.82
CA PRO A 188 -0.48 13.42 11.72
C PRO A 188 0.47 14.37 10.98
N ALA A 189 1.16 13.92 9.91
CA ALA A 189 2.03 14.77 9.11
C ALA A 189 1.27 15.93 8.45
N MET A 190 0.07 15.65 7.94
CA MET A 190 -0.77 16.66 7.32
C MET A 190 -1.21 17.76 8.29
N GLN A 191 -1.45 17.44 9.57
CA GLN A 191 -1.79 18.46 10.58
C GLN A 191 -0.64 19.45 10.79
N ASP A 192 0.61 18.99 10.73
CA ASP A 192 1.77 19.84 10.90
C ASP A 192 2.12 20.64 9.62
N ILE A 193 1.82 20.13 8.43
CA ILE A 193 1.85 20.90 7.17
C ILE A 193 0.82 22.04 7.22
N ILE A 194 -0.43 21.74 7.59
CA ILE A 194 -1.50 22.75 7.72
C ILE A 194 -1.10 23.82 8.73
N GLY A 195 -0.49 23.42 9.84
CA GLY A 195 -0.02 24.31 10.90
C GLY A 195 1.29 25.06 10.59
N GLY A 196 1.92 24.83 9.44
CA GLY A 196 3.20 25.46 9.06
C GLY A 196 4.38 25.05 9.96
N ARG A 197 4.30 23.90 10.66
CA ARG A 197 5.38 23.42 11.54
C ARG A 197 6.49 22.68 10.76
N VAL A 198 6.19 22.25 9.56
CA VAL A 198 7.12 21.64 8.59
C VAL A 198 6.87 22.28 7.23
N ASP A 199 7.89 22.32 6.38
CA ASP A 199 7.89 23.15 5.17
C ASP A 199 7.25 22.47 3.96
N TYR A 200 7.43 21.14 3.82
CA TYR A 200 6.84 20.38 2.72
C TYR A 200 6.75 18.89 3.02
N ILE A 201 5.96 18.22 2.21
CA ILE A 201 5.81 16.75 2.25
C ILE A 201 5.54 16.21 0.85
N CYS A 202 6.15 15.06 0.52
CA CYS A 202 5.70 14.18 -0.55
C CYS A 202 4.69 13.20 0.05
N THR A 203 3.44 13.29 -0.35
CA THR A 203 2.37 12.47 0.21
C THR A 203 1.50 11.88 -0.89
N LEU A 204 0.64 10.94 -0.52
CA LEU A 204 -0.29 10.34 -1.47
C LEU A 204 -1.45 11.31 -1.77
N THR A 205 -1.89 11.35 -3.02
CA THR A 205 -3.03 12.18 -3.43
C THR A 205 -4.26 11.97 -2.54
N GLY A 206 -4.49 10.77 -2.03
CA GLY A 206 -5.64 10.46 -1.15
C GLY A 206 -5.68 11.25 0.16
N SER A 207 -4.54 11.62 0.71
CA SER A 207 -4.51 12.51 1.88
C SER A 207 -4.49 13.99 1.50
N ALA A 208 -4.09 14.32 0.27
CA ALA A 208 -3.92 15.69 -0.19
C ALA A 208 -5.17 16.28 -0.86
N VAL A 209 -5.94 15.48 -1.63
CA VAL A 209 -7.10 15.95 -2.41
C VAL A 209 -8.03 16.86 -1.60
N PRO A 210 -8.60 16.45 -0.46
CA PRO A 210 -9.55 17.28 0.27
C PRO A 210 -8.94 18.58 0.79
N LEU A 211 -7.64 18.61 1.06
CA LEU A 211 -6.94 19.78 1.57
C LEU A 211 -6.55 20.77 0.46
N VAL A 212 -6.20 20.24 -0.71
CA VAL A 212 -5.92 21.05 -1.92
C VAL A 212 -7.21 21.68 -2.44
N GLU A 213 -8.29 20.90 -2.57
CA GLU A 213 -9.61 21.41 -2.96
C GLU A 213 -10.15 22.42 -1.97
N GLY A 214 -9.97 22.15 -0.66
CA GLY A 214 -10.33 23.06 0.44
C GLY A 214 -9.39 24.26 0.60
N LYS A 215 -8.34 24.36 -0.25
CA LYS A 215 -7.32 25.43 -0.19
C LYS A 215 -6.67 25.57 1.19
N THR A 216 -6.53 24.46 1.91
CA THR A 216 -5.91 24.42 3.24
C THR A 216 -4.39 24.24 3.14
N VAL A 217 -3.93 23.67 2.03
CA VAL A 217 -2.51 23.51 1.68
C VAL A 217 -2.30 23.89 0.22
N LYS A 218 -1.05 24.15 -0.16
CA LYS A 218 -0.65 24.45 -1.52
C LYS A 218 -0.07 23.20 -2.19
N ALA A 219 -0.60 22.82 -3.35
CA ALA A 219 -0.02 21.81 -4.20
C ALA A 219 1.02 22.43 -5.14
N ILE A 220 2.25 21.92 -5.12
CA ILE A 220 3.34 22.37 -6.00
C ILE A 220 3.34 21.56 -7.30
N ALA A 221 3.28 20.24 -7.19
CA ALA A 221 3.23 19.34 -8.34
C ALA A 221 2.75 17.94 -7.95
N VAL A 222 2.08 17.26 -8.88
CA VAL A 222 1.99 15.79 -8.84
C VAL A 222 3.32 15.24 -9.37
N LEU A 223 3.96 14.34 -8.64
CA LEU A 223 5.31 13.83 -8.97
C LEU A 223 5.24 12.67 -9.98
N THR A 224 4.49 12.87 -11.05
CA THR A 224 4.28 11.90 -12.14
C THR A 224 4.43 12.57 -13.49
N LYS A 225 4.44 11.75 -14.56
CA LYS A 225 4.49 12.26 -15.93
C LYS A 225 3.22 13.05 -16.26
N ASP A 226 2.08 12.47 -15.96
CA ASP A 226 0.77 13.06 -16.25
C ASP A 226 0.16 13.66 -14.97
N ARG A 227 -0.82 14.54 -15.12
CA ARG A 227 -1.61 15.06 -14.00
C ARG A 227 -2.44 13.96 -13.35
N ALA A 228 -2.74 14.12 -12.08
CA ALA A 228 -3.68 13.25 -11.39
C ALA A 228 -5.13 13.59 -11.81
N PRO A 229 -5.93 12.62 -12.26
CA PRO A 229 -7.29 12.90 -12.77
C PRO A 229 -8.21 13.60 -11.76
N MET A 230 -7.99 13.39 -10.46
CA MET A 230 -8.76 14.01 -9.38
C MET A 230 -8.32 15.43 -9.02
N LEU A 231 -7.15 15.88 -9.54
CA LEU A 231 -6.61 17.23 -9.34
C LEU A 231 -6.13 17.79 -10.69
N PRO A 232 -7.05 17.97 -11.67
CA PRO A 232 -6.68 18.33 -13.04
C PRO A 232 -6.01 19.71 -13.15
N GLU A 233 -6.22 20.60 -12.17
CA GLU A 233 -5.61 21.93 -12.13
C GLU A 233 -4.17 21.90 -11.63
N VAL A 234 -3.75 20.83 -10.93
CA VAL A 234 -2.38 20.70 -10.42
C VAL A 234 -1.50 20.12 -11.52
N LYS A 235 -0.52 20.90 -11.96
CA LYS A 235 0.45 20.46 -12.96
C LYS A 235 1.29 19.30 -12.45
N SER A 236 1.67 18.40 -13.36
CA SER A 236 2.68 17.40 -13.08
C SER A 236 4.07 18.04 -12.95
N SER A 237 5.01 17.36 -12.29
CA SER A 237 6.40 17.79 -12.25
C SER A 237 7.04 17.80 -13.63
N TRP A 238 6.66 16.86 -14.50
CA TRP A 238 7.13 16.77 -15.88
C TRP A 238 6.66 17.96 -16.74
N GLU A 239 5.40 18.37 -16.61
CA GLU A 239 4.90 19.59 -17.29
C GLU A 239 5.63 20.86 -16.83
N GLN A 240 6.23 20.83 -15.63
CA GLN A 240 6.99 21.91 -15.05
C GLN A 240 8.51 21.78 -15.27
N GLY A 241 8.94 20.83 -16.12
CA GLY A 241 10.34 20.66 -16.52
C GLY A 241 11.17 19.79 -15.57
N PHE A 242 10.57 19.18 -14.52
CA PHE A 242 11.24 18.26 -13.64
C PHE A 242 10.85 16.81 -13.97
N THR A 243 11.74 16.09 -14.67
CA THR A 243 11.49 14.75 -15.23
C THR A 243 12.29 13.63 -14.53
N ASP A 244 13.10 13.97 -13.53
CA ASP A 244 14.02 13.03 -12.87
C ASP A 244 13.34 12.12 -11.85
N LEU A 245 12.05 12.34 -11.58
CA LEU A 245 11.29 11.55 -10.63
C LEU A 245 9.90 11.24 -11.15
N GLU A 246 9.53 9.96 -11.12
CA GLU A 246 8.17 9.48 -11.28
C GLU A 246 7.79 8.67 -10.04
N ALA A 247 6.87 9.21 -9.23
CA ALA A 247 6.54 8.72 -7.92
C ALA A 247 5.06 8.35 -7.78
N SER A 248 4.80 7.09 -7.50
CA SER A 248 3.48 6.57 -7.19
C SER A 248 3.60 5.40 -6.21
N THR A 249 2.51 5.04 -5.59
CA THR A 249 2.41 3.81 -4.80
C THR A 249 1.32 2.92 -5.35
N TRP A 250 1.46 1.63 -5.14
CA TRP A 250 0.42 0.65 -5.40
C TRP A 250 -0.14 0.14 -4.06
N PHE A 251 -1.36 -0.41 -4.11
CA PHE A 251 -2.04 -1.05 -3.00
C PHE A 251 -2.54 -2.42 -3.40
N GLY A 252 -2.41 -3.38 -2.50
CA GLY A 252 -2.94 -4.72 -2.71
C GLY A 252 -3.15 -5.45 -1.40
N PHE A 253 -4.06 -6.42 -1.39
CA PHE A 253 -4.25 -7.28 -0.23
C PHE A 253 -3.26 -8.43 -0.23
N MET A 254 -2.78 -8.77 0.97
CA MET A 254 -1.88 -9.88 1.22
C MET A 254 -2.24 -10.62 2.49
N VAL A 255 -1.86 -11.88 2.56
CA VAL A 255 -2.05 -12.79 3.71
C VAL A 255 -0.73 -13.41 4.13
N PRO A 256 -0.62 -14.00 5.33
CA PRO A 256 0.54 -14.77 5.75
C PRO A 256 0.81 -15.96 4.82
N LYS A 257 2.07 -16.33 4.68
CA LYS A 257 2.47 -17.56 4.00
C LYS A 257 1.78 -18.78 4.62
N GLY A 258 1.33 -19.68 3.78
CA GLY A 258 0.62 -20.90 4.21
C GLY A 258 -0.90 -20.74 4.32
N THR A 259 -1.45 -19.56 4.05
CA THR A 259 -2.92 -19.39 3.96
C THR A 259 -3.48 -20.29 2.85
N PRO A 260 -4.53 -21.10 3.12
CA PRO A 260 -5.14 -21.99 2.14
C PRO A 260 -5.56 -21.25 0.87
N LYS A 261 -5.30 -21.88 -0.27
CA LYS A 261 -5.61 -21.30 -1.59
C LYS A 261 -7.07 -20.91 -1.72
N GLU A 262 -7.99 -21.70 -1.21
CA GLU A 262 -9.44 -21.43 -1.24
C GLU A 262 -9.81 -20.11 -0.54
N ILE A 263 -9.08 -19.76 0.53
CA ILE A 263 -9.27 -18.48 1.25
C ILE A 263 -8.69 -17.33 0.42
N VAL A 264 -7.52 -17.53 -0.18
CA VAL A 264 -6.89 -16.55 -1.08
C VAL A 264 -7.82 -16.25 -2.25
N ASP A 265 -8.35 -17.30 -2.91
CA ASP A 265 -9.28 -17.16 -4.04
C ASP A 265 -10.55 -16.42 -3.63
N LYS A 266 -11.15 -16.75 -2.48
CA LYS A 266 -12.35 -16.07 -1.96
C LYS A 266 -12.12 -14.58 -1.67
N LEU A 267 -10.98 -14.24 -1.07
CA LEU A 267 -10.58 -12.84 -0.84
C LEU A 267 -10.32 -12.11 -2.17
N HIS A 268 -9.66 -12.78 -3.12
CA HIS A 268 -9.43 -12.26 -4.46
C HIS A 268 -10.76 -11.92 -5.15
N ASP A 269 -11.67 -12.89 -5.25
CA ASP A 269 -12.92 -12.75 -5.98
C ASP A 269 -13.83 -11.67 -5.35
N ALA A 270 -13.90 -11.63 -4.02
CA ALA A 270 -14.65 -10.60 -3.31
C ALA A 270 -14.07 -9.20 -3.54
N THR A 271 -12.73 -9.09 -3.57
CA THR A 271 -12.08 -7.80 -3.83
C THR A 271 -12.21 -7.39 -5.30
N ALA A 272 -12.07 -8.32 -6.22
CA ALA A 272 -12.28 -8.09 -7.66
C ALA A 272 -13.71 -7.59 -7.93
N ALA A 273 -14.72 -8.25 -7.33
CA ALA A 273 -16.12 -7.81 -7.42
C ALA A 273 -16.34 -6.42 -6.82
N ALA A 274 -15.68 -6.10 -5.70
CA ALA A 274 -15.74 -4.77 -5.10
C ALA A 274 -15.18 -3.68 -6.02
N MET A 275 -14.13 -3.97 -6.78
CA MET A 275 -13.54 -3.02 -7.73
C MET A 275 -14.37 -2.80 -9.00
N GLU A 276 -15.34 -3.69 -9.32
CA GLU A 276 -16.29 -3.49 -10.41
C GLU A 276 -17.50 -2.63 -9.98
N ASP A 277 -17.68 -2.40 -8.69
CA ASP A 277 -18.76 -1.55 -8.18
C ASP A 277 -18.51 -0.07 -8.53
N LYS A 278 -19.47 0.56 -9.23
CA LYS A 278 -19.33 1.94 -9.72
C LYS A 278 -19.20 2.97 -8.59
N GLU A 279 -19.85 2.72 -7.45
CA GLU A 279 -19.74 3.63 -6.30
C GLU A 279 -18.36 3.52 -5.64
N VAL A 280 -17.80 2.30 -5.55
CA VAL A 280 -16.41 2.08 -5.13
C VAL A 280 -15.44 2.78 -6.08
N GLN A 281 -15.61 2.62 -7.40
CA GLN A 281 -14.76 3.28 -8.39
C GLN A 281 -14.79 4.80 -8.23
N LYS A 282 -15.97 5.38 -8.08
CA LYS A 282 -16.14 6.82 -7.84
C LYS A 282 -15.48 7.28 -6.55
N GLN A 283 -15.67 6.54 -5.45
CA GLN A 283 -15.07 6.89 -4.16
C GLN A 283 -13.55 6.74 -4.17
N MET A 284 -13.01 5.71 -4.83
CA MET A 284 -11.57 5.53 -4.97
C MET A 284 -10.94 6.64 -5.79
N LEU A 285 -11.56 7.04 -6.90
CA LEU A 285 -11.09 8.17 -7.69
C LEU A 285 -11.10 9.47 -6.87
N ALA A 286 -12.19 9.76 -6.18
CA ALA A 286 -12.30 10.92 -5.28
C ALA A 286 -11.27 10.88 -4.12
N ALA A 287 -10.92 9.67 -3.67
CA ALA A 287 -9.84 9.45 -2.69
C ALA A 287 -8.44 9.40 -3.35
N GLY A 288 -8.27 9.89 -4.57
CA GLY A 288 -6.96 10.00 -5.21
C GLY A 288 -6.38 8.70 -5.75
N ALA A 289 -7.14 7.61 -5.80
CA ALA A 289 -6.68 6.30 -6.23
C ALA A 289 -7.23 5.91 -7.61
N ILE A 290 -6.38 5.33 -8.43
CA ILE A 290 -6.71 4.83 -9.76
C ILE A 290 -6.76 3.31 -9.69
N ILE A 291 -7.94 2.72 -9.83
CA ILE A 291 -8.09 1.26 -9.81
C ILE A 291 -7.29 0.66 -10.95
N VAL A 292 -6.53 -0.40 -10.67
CA VAL A 292 -5.74 -1.08 -11.70
C VAL A 292 -6.64 -1.80 -12.71
N ALA A 293 -6.17 -1.87 -13.95
CA ALA A 293 -6.87 -2.57 -15.02
C ALA A 293 -7.07 -4.07 -14.66
N PRO A 294 -8.16 -4.71 -15.16
CA PRO A 294 -8.52 -6.08 -14.78
C PRO A 294 -7.38 -7.11 -14.95
N GLU A 295 -6.58 -6.99 -16.00
CA GLU A 295 -5.44 -7.86 -16.29
C GLU A 295 -4.32 -7.80 -15.24
N ARG A 296 -4.29 -6.75 -14.41
CA ARG A 296 -3.32 -6.59 -13.32
C ARG A 296 -3.81 -7.15 -11.97
N ARG A 297 -5.05 -7.62 -11.89
CA ARG A 297 -5.68 -7.99 -10.61
C ARG A 297 -5.45 -9.43 -10.20
N SER A 298 -4.98 -10.32 -11.10
CA SER A 298 -4.75 -11.72 -10.75
C SER A 298 -3.67 -11.87 -9.67
N THR A 299 -3.79 -12.90 -8.86
CA THR A 299 -2.80 -13.28 -7.85
C THR A 299 -1.44 -13.53 -8.48
N GLU A 300 -1.42 -14.19 -9.65
CA GLU A 300 -0.20 -14.48 -10.41
C GLU A 300 0.48 -13.20 -10.91
N TYR A 301 -0.30 -12.25 -11.44
CA TYR A 301 0.25 -10.96 -11.84
C TYR A 301 0.90 -10.25 -10.65
N PHE A 302 0.19 -10.17 -9.52
CA PHE A 302 0.68 -9.45 -8.35
C PHE A 302 1.92 -10.15 -7.76
N LYS A 303 1.95 -11.48 -7.74
CA LYS A 303 3.12 -12.26 -7.32
C LYS A 303 4.34 -11.99 -8.21
N ALA A 304 4.15 -11.89 -9.53
CA ALA A 304 5.22 -11.57 -10.47
C ALA A 304 5.63 -10.07 -10.45
N TYR A 305 4.76 -9.20 -9.98
CA TYR A 305 4.97 -7.76 -9.90
C TYR A 305 5.89 -7.36 -8.74
N ILE A 306 5.74 -7.98 -7.56
CA ILE A 306 6.47 -7.63 -6.33
C ILE A 306 8.00 -7.67 -6.49
N PRO A 307 8.63 -8.72 -7.04
CA PRO A 307 10.09 -8.75 -7.22
C PRO A 307 10.60 -7.61 -8.10
N LYS A 308 9.85 -7.26 -9.15
CA LYS A 308 10.18 -6.14 -10.05
C LYS A 308 10.12 -4.80 -9.31
N GLU A 309 9.14 -4.63 -8.43
CA GLU A 309 9.01 -3.43 -7.60
C GLU A 309 10.14 -3.32 -6.57
N ILE A 310 10.58 -4.42 -5.96
CA ILE A 310 11.75 -4.41 -5.08
C ILE A 310 12.99 -3.96 -5.86
N GLU A 311 13.24 -4.53 -7.02
CA GLU A 311 14.40 -4.19 -7.86
C GLU A 311 14.33 -2.74 -8.37
N LYS A 312 13.16 -2.32 -8.87
CA LYS A 312 12.92 -0.93 -9.33
C LYS A 312 13.23 0.10 -8.25
N ASN A 313 12.87 -0.17 -7.00
CA ASN A 313 13.13 0.74 -5.89
C ASN A 313 14.56 0.64 -5.35
N ALA A 314 15.23 -0.50 -5.51
CA ALA A 314 16.57 -0.72 -4.97
C ALA A 314 17.64 0.19 -5.61
N ALA A 315 17.61 0.37 -6.93
CA ALA A 315 18.61 1.16 -7.64
C ALA A 315 18.64 2.63 -7.18
N PRO A 316 17.53 3.39 -7.17
CA PRO A 316 17.55 4.78 -6.72
C PRO A 316 17.85 4.92 -5.22
N ILE A 317 17.39 3.99 -4.36
CA ILE A 317 17.68 4.00 -2.92
C ILE A 317 19.19 3.87 -2.69
N ARG A 318 19.85 2.92 -3.38
CA ARG A 318 21.31 2.73 -3.28
C ARG A 318 22.09 3.91 -3.85
N ALA A 319 21.66 4.43 -5.01
CA ALA A 319 22.31 5.59 -5.65
C ALA A 319 22.26 6.84 -4.76
N ALA A 320 21.16 7.03 -4.03
CA ALA A 320 21.00 8.11 -3.05
C ALA A 320 21.70 7.84 -1.70
N GLY A 321 22.36 6.68 -1.53
CA GLY A 321 23.03 6.32 -0.28
C GLY A 321 22.10 6.11 0.91
N LEU A 322 20.81 5.84 0.66
CA LEU A 322 19.82 5.69 1.70
C LEU A 322 19.90 4.28 2.33
N SER A 323 20.03 4.24 3.65
CA SER A 323 20.09 2.99 4.42
C SER A 323 19.60 3.23 5.85
N MET A 324 18.94 2.22 6.45
CA MET A 324 18.48 2.22 7.83
C MET A 324 18.93 0.95 8.56
N GLU A 325 19.08 1.04 9.88
CA GLU A 325 19.45 -0.10 10.73
C GLU A 325 18.28 -1.07 10.91
#